data_ba8dad74628fd421c4a77e10e2ef3188
#
_entry.id   ba8dad74628fd421c4a77e10e2ef3188
#
_cell.length_a   1.000
_cell.length_b   1.000
_cell.length_c   1.000
_cell.angle_alpha   90.00
_cell.angle_beta   90.00
_cell.angle_gamma   90.00
#
_symmetry.space_group_name_H-M   'P 1'
#
loop_
_entity.id
_entity.type
_entity.pdbx_description
1 polymer ?
#
loop_
_entity_poly.entity_id
_entity_poly.type
_entity_poly.pdbx_seq_one_letter_code
_entity_poly.pdbx_strand_id
1 'polypeptide(L)' 'NIKIIKEIADRTQIIETGVEELVNSRKVANRIEDAREKAIAYHDTIAPKMSDIRYQVDKLELIVSDELWTLPKYR' A
#
# COMPACT_ATOMS: atom_id res chain seq x y z
N ASN A 1 -20.01 4.38 -11.99
CA ASN A 1 -19.31 3.59 -12.97
C ASN A 1 -18.76 2.32 -12.35
N ILE A 2 -19.24 1.18 -12.85
CA ILE A 2 -18.92 -0.13 -12.29
C ILE A 2 -17.41 -0.46 -12.41
N LYS A 3 -16.78 -0.06 -13.51
CA LYS A 3 -15.34 -0.32 -13.71
C LYS A 3 -14.49 0.40 -12.66
N ILE A 4 -14.84 1.63 -12.33
CA ILE A 4 -14.09 2.41 -11.35
C ILE A 4 -14.29 1.86 -9.95
N ILE A 5 -15.51 1.47 -9.61
CA ILE A 5 -15.81 0.85 -8.32
C ILE A 5 -15.00 -0.44 -8.16
N LYS A 6 -14.96 -1.25 -9.23
CA LYS A 6 -14.19 -2.50 -9.21
C LYS A 6 -12.71 -2.22 -9.06
N GLU A 7 -12.17 -1.24 -9.78
CA GLU A 7 -10.75 -0.89 -9.70
C GLU A 7 -10.38 -0.41 -8.29
N ILE A 8 -11.23 0.43 -7.69
CA ILE A 8 -11.00 0.89 -6.31
C ILE A 8 -11.00 -0.29 -5.36
N ALA A 9 -11.96 -1.21 -5.50
CA ALA A 9 -12.05 -2.40 -4.66
C ALA A 9 -10.82 -3.30 -4.83
N ASP A 10 -10.37 -3.52 -6.06
CA ASP A 10 -9.21 -4.36 -6.34
C ASP A 10 -7.94 -3.76 -5.75
N ARG A 11 -7.74 -2.44 -5.91
CA ARG A 11 -6.56 -1.77 -5.34
C ARG A 11 -6.60 -1.73 -3.83
N THR A 12 -7.77 -1.54 -3.25
CA THR A 12 -7.96 -1.58 -1.80
C THR A 12 -7.55 -2.96 -1.27
N GLN A 13 -7.96 -4.03 -1.96
CA GLN A 13 -7.59 -5.39 -1.58
C GLN A 13 -6.06 -5.60 -1.66
N ILE A 14 -5.42 -5.09 -2.70
CA ILE A 14 -3.98 -5.18 -2.85
C ILE A 14 -3.28 -4.46 -1.69
N ILE A 15 -3.77 -3.29 -1.31
CA ILE A 15 -3.22 -2.51 -0.20
C ILE A 15 -3.38 -3.28 1.12
N GLU A 16 -4.57 -3.82 1.38
CA GLU A 16 -4.83 -4.59 2.60
C GLU A 16 -3.90 -5.79 2.71
N THR A 17 -3.77 -6.55 1.63
CA THR A 17 -2.86 -7.69 1.58
C THR A 17 -1.41 -7.26 1.79
N GLY A 18 -1.01 -6.16 1.15
CA GLY A 18 0.32 -5.60 1.30
C GLY A 18 0.63 -5.18 2.72
N VAL A 19 -0.34 -4.56 3.40
CA VAL A 19 -0.18 -4.16 4.80
C VAL A 19 -0.03 -5.38 5.71
N GLU A 20 -0.83 -6.42 5.49
CA GLU A 20 -0.72 -7.67 6.25
C GLU A 20 0.66 -8.30 6.08
N GLU A 21 1.16 -8.36 4.86
CA GLU A 21 2.49 -8.88 4.57
C GLU A 21 3.58 -8.02 5.22
N LEU A 22 3.41 -6.70 5.19
CA LEU A 22 4.34 -5.78 5.82
C LEU A 22 4.40 -5.99 7.33
N VAL A 23 3.25 -6.12 7.98
CA VAL A 23 3.19 -6.37 9.43
C VAL A 23 3.89 -7.69 9.78
N ASN A 24 3.61 -8.75 9.00
CA ASN A 24 4.24 -10.05 9.23
C ASN A 24 5.76 -10.00 9.02
N SER A 25 6.21 -9.32 7.97
CA SER A 25 7.64 -9.16 7.70
C SER A 25 8.32 -8.37 8.80
N ARG A 26 7.67 -7.34 9.33
CA ARG A 26 8.21 -6.55 10.43
C ARG A 26 8.33 -7.40 11.71
N LYS A 27 7.34 -8.23 11.99
CA LYS A 27 7.38 -9.12 13.15
C LYS A 27 8.55 -10.10 13.06
N VAL A 28 8.78 -10.66 11.87
CA VAL A 28 9.91 -11.56 11.64
C VAL A 28 11.23 -10.83 11.80
N ALA A 29 11.37 -9.66 11.19
CA ALA A 29 12.59 -8.86 11.29
C ALA A 29 12.90 -8.45 12.73
N ASN A 30 11.87 -8.12 13.51
CA ASN A 30 12.05 -7.71 14.90
C ASN A 30 12.51 -8.85 15.81
N ARG A 31 12.39 -10.11 15.37
CA ARG A 31 12.92 -11.26 16.11
C ARG A 31 14.43 -11.43 15.94
N ILE A 32 15.01 -10.77 14.95
CA ILE A 32 16.44 -10.82 14.71
C ILE A 32 17.15 -10.05 15.82
N GLU A 33 18.06 -10.70 16.52
CA GLU A 33 18.76 -10.07 17.64
C GLU A 33 19.91 -9.19 17.19
N ASP A 34 20.62 -9.60 16.16
CA ASP A 34 21.73 -8.82 15.64
C ASP A 34 21.26 -7.54 14.94
N ALA A 35 21.75 -6.39 15.41
CA ALA A 35 21.30 -5.10 14.90
C ALA A 35 21.60 -4.93 13.40
N ARG A 36 22.74 -5.43 12.96
CA ARG A 36 23.12 -5.31 11.54
C ARG A 36 22.25 -6.17 10.65
N GLU A 37 22.01 -7.41 11.05
CA GLU A 37 21.14 -8.31 10.30
C GLU A 37 19.71 -7.80 10.28
N LYS A 38 19.24 -7.24 11.38
CA LYS A 38 17.92 -6.62 11.45
C LYS A 38 17.82 -5.46 10.46
N ALA A 39 18.82 -4.59 10.40
CA ALA A 39 18.84 -3.46 9.48
C ALA A 39 18.82 -3.94 8.02
N ILE A 40 19.55 -4.99 7.71
CA ILE A 40 19.56 -5.59 6.36
C ILE A 40 18.18 -6.14 6.03
N ALA A 41 17.54 -6.85 6.96
CA ALA A 41 16.21 -7.40 6.76
C ALA A 41 15.17 -6.28 6.51
N TYR A 42 15.25 -5.18 7.25
CA TYR A 42 14.39 -4.03 7.02
C TYR A 42 14.61 -3.43 5.63
N HIS A 43 15.86 -3.24 5.24
CA HIS A 43 16.19 -2.68 3.93
C HIS A 43 15.75 -3.59 2.79
N ASP A 44 15.98 -4.89 2.91
CA ASP A 44 15.74 -5.83 1.81
C ASP A 44 14.29 -6.29 1.71
N THR A 45 13.56 -6.31 2.82
CA THR A 45 12.22 -6.91 2.87
C THR A 45 11.14 -5.87 3.11
N ILE A 46 11.33 -4.99 4.08
CA ILE A 46 10.28 -4.06 4.52
C ILE A 46 10.21 -2.82 3.64
N ALA A 47 11.35 -2.21 3.32
CA ALA A 47 11.35 -1.00 2.51
C ALA A 47 10.72 -1.20 1.12
N PRO A 48 11.01 -2.29 0.37
CA PRO A 48 10.33 -2.54 -0.90
C PRO A 48 8.82 -2.71 -0.74
N LYS A 49 8.36 -3.38 0.31
CA LYS A 49 6.92 -3.55 0.57
C LYS A 49 6.24 -2.22 0.86
N MET A 50 6.90 -1.34 1.61
CA MET A 50 6.38 0.00 1.87
C MET A 50 6.27 0.81 0.58
N SER A 51 7.26 0.72 -0.29
CA SER A 51 7.24 1.40 -1.59
C SER A 51 6.09 0.90 -2.47
N ASP A 52 5.86 -0.40 -2.49
CA ASP A 52 4.76 -1.00 -3.26
C ASP A 52 3.40 -0.53 -2.74
N ILE A 53 3.23 -0.52 -1.42
CA ILE A 53 1.99 -0.03 -0.80
C ILE A 53 1.77 1.44 -1.15
N ARG A 54 2.81 2.25 -1.05
CA ARG A 54 2.71 3.67 -1.37
C ARG A 54 2.33 3.87 -2.83
N TYR A 55 2.90 3.09 -3.73
CA TYR A 55 2.55 3.14 -5.15
C TYR A 55 1.06 2.86 -5.36
N GLN A 56 0.52 1.84 -4.69
CA GLN A 56 -0.90 1.50 -4.82
C GLN A 56 -1.79 2.58 -4.20
N VAL A 57 -1.39 3.15 -3.09
CA VAL A 57 -2.13 4.27 -2.46
C VAL A 57 -2.15 5.48 -3.39
N ASP A 58 -1.01 5.83 -3.97
CA ASP A 58 -0.92 6.95 -4.90
C ASP A 58 -1.83 6.74 -6.13
N LYS A 59 -1.86 5.52 -6.67
CA LYS A 59 -2.75 5.18 -7.79
C LYS A 59 -4.21 5.28 -7.38
N LEU A 60 -4.55 4.81 -6.18
CA LEU A 60 -5.91 4.90 -5.68
C LEU A 60 -6.34 6.36 -5.52
N GLU A 61 -5.46 7.20 -4.98
CA GLU A 61 -5.74 8.63 -4.83
C GLU A 61 -6.02 9.29 -6.18
N LEU A 62 -5.24 8.95 -7.22
CA LEU A 62 -5.46 9.48 -8.57
C LEU A 62 -6.83 9.09 -9.10
N ILE A 63 -7.23 7.84 -8.93
CA ILE A 63 -8.53 7.35 -9.40
C ILE A 63 -9.67 8.07 -8.70
N VAL A 64 -9.58 8.19 -7.39
CA VAL A 64 -10.60 8.89 -6.59
C VAL A 64 -10.64 10.36 -6.94
N SER A 65 -9.48 11.00 -7.10
CA SER A 65 -9.39 12.40 -7.47
C SER A 65 -10.02 12.67 -8.84
N ASP A 66 -9.72 11.83 -9.83
CA ASP A 66 -10.30 11.96 -11.17
C ASP A 66 -11.81 11.83 -11.13
N GLU A 67 -12.33 10.89 -10.34
CA GLU A 67 -13.76 10.67 -10.19
C GLU A 67 -14.44 11.87 -9.53
N LEU A 68 -13.79 12.45 -8.51
CA LEU A 68 -14.31 13.64 -7.84
C LEU A 68 -14.34 14.84 -8.78
N TRP A 69 -13.36 14.98 -9.67
CA TRP A 69 -13.31 16.07 -10.63
C TRP A 69 -14.43 15.98 -11.68
N THR A 70 -14.94 14.76 -11.95
CA THR A 70 -16.02 14.59 -12.91
C THR A 70 -17.41 14.77 -12.31
N LEU A 71 -17.52 14.86 -10.98
CA LEU A 71 -18.81 15.08 -10.32
C LEU A 71 -19.25 16.53 -10.42
N PRO A 72 -20.56 16.78 -10.53
CA PRO A 72 -21.08 18.14 -10.48
C PRO A 72 -20.71 18.83 -9.18
N LYS A 73 -20.32 20.09 -9.29
CA LYS A 73 -20.00 20.87 -8.09
C LYS A 73 -21.19 21.73 -7.71
N TYR A 74 -21.57 21.66 -6.45
CA TYR A 74 -22.61 22.50 -5.90
C TYR A 74 -22.01 23.75 -5.27
N ARG A 75 -22.70 24.83 -5.48
CA ARG A 75 -22.27 26.12 -4.96
C ARG A 75 -23.38 26.72 -4.13
#